data_0ffa5fd2cd650a5a483ad03410136e74
#
_entry.id   0ffa5fd2cd650a5a483ad03410136e74
#
_cell.length_a   1.000
_cell.length_b   1.000
_cell.length_c   1.000
_cell.angle_alpha   90.00
_cell.angle_beta   90.00
_cell.angle_gamma   90.00
#
_symmetry.space_group_name_H-M   'P 1'
#
loop_
_entity.id
_entity.type
_entity.pdbx_description
1 polymer ?
#
loop_
_entity_poly.entity_id
_entity_poly.type
_entity_poly.pdbx_seq_one_letter_code
_entity_poly.pdbx_strand_id
1 'polypeptide(L)'
;PVVVKGLGSRITHKTERGLVYTKIANEKDLSEALQAIQNAAGDDLEGYLVQPQIEGNREFVAGLFRDDQFGPVVMFGLGGIFTEALQDVVFRMAPVTRAEALHAIEEIKGQPLLGDFRGQKEVDREAVVRVMAGLSRLAADFPAIREVDVNPLIADADGCLTAVDALITLGNTDQVVLRRPPVEPRAIYELFHPRSVAFVGASATFGKWGHMLFTNVAGGGYQGDIYLVNARGGKIAGRPVYKSVTEIPGPVDLGIVTLPADAVASIIPDFQKKGIRKMLLITSGFSETGSEGRRREEDLVRLARDAGILILGPNTMGIVNPHIHFYCTGSHIQPKPGTTALLAQSGNLGTQLLAFADDEGIGIRALRFGKRSHGDHRGLSGRL
;
A
#
# COMPACT_ATOMS: atom_id res chain seq x y z
N PRO A 1 37.80 19.36 -16.73
CA PRO A 1 37.31 20.02 -15.51
C PRO A 1 36.83 18.98 -14.47
N VAL A 2 36.91 19.36 -13.20
CA VAL A 2 36.39 18.53 -12.10
C VAL A 2 35.31 19.29 -11.31
N VAL A 3 34.55 18.55 -10.54
CA VAL A 3 33.61 19.03 -9.51
C VAL A 3 34.20 18.73 -8.15
N VAL A 4 34.11 19.68 -7.22
CA VAL A 4 34.52 19.52 -5.83
C VAL A 4 33.30 19.71 -4.94
N LYS A 5 33.08 18.78 -4.02
CA LYS A 5 31.97 18.80 -3.08
C LYS A 5 32.45 18.61 -1.65
N GLY A 6 31.84 19.30 -0.70
CA GLY A 6 32.02 19.03 0.72
C GLY A 6 31.26 17.78 1.14
N LEU A 7 31.90 16.93 1.95
CA LEU A 7 31.31 15.73 2.54
C LEU A 7 31.24 15.85 4.06
N GLY A 8 30.18 15.35 4.63
CA GLY A 8 29.98 15.23 6.08
C GLY A 8 28.66 14.56 6.40
N SER A 9 28.61 13.82 7.47
CA SER A 9 27.42 13.05 7.92
C SER A 9 26.23 13.95 8.26
N ARG A 10 26.47 15.23 8.57
CA ARG A 10 25.47 16.27 8.83
C ARG A 10 25.21 17.20 7.64
N ILE A 11 25.84 16.93 6.49
CA ILE A 11 25.69 17.75 5.27
C ILE A 11 24.59 17.14 4.38
N THR A 12 23.43 17.79 4.38
CA THR A 12 22.34 17.56 3.43
C THR A 12 22.22 18.77 2.51
N HIS A 13 21.62 18.63 1.30
CA HIS A 13 21.40 19.73 0.35
C HIS A 13 22.66 20.56 0.05
N LYS A 14 23.72 19.86 -0.41
CA LYS A 14 25.05 20.45 -0.63
C LYS A 14 25.04 21.71 -1.51
N THR A 15 24.19 21.73 -2.54
CA THR A 15 24.08 22.86 -3.49
C THR A 15 23.54 24.13 -2.80
N GLU A 16 22.48 24.00 -2.00
CA GLU A 16 21.88 25.13 -1.28
C GLU A 16 22.82 25.72 -0.22
N ARG A 17 23.68 24.86 0.36
CA ARG A 17 24.68 25.27 1.34
C ARG A 17 25.97 25.84 0.70
N GLY A 18 26.07 25.95 -0.63
CA GLY A 18 27.24 26.42 -1.31
C GLY A 18 28.46 25.47 -1.20
N LEU A 19 28.22 24.17 -1.09
CA LEU A 19 29.25 23.15 -0.91
C LEU A 19 29.58 22.36 -2.18
N VAL A 20 29.18 22.88 -3.36
CA VAL A 20 29.41 22.26 -4.67
C VAL A 20 30.02 23.30 -5.59
N TYR A 21 31.23 23.03 -6.10
CA TYR A 21 31.94 23.88 -7.07
C TYR A 21 32.22 23.06 -8.32
N THR A 22 31.76 23.61 -9.47
CA THR A 22 31.90 22.98 -10.79
C THR A 22 32.93 23.75 -11.63
N LYS A 23 33.32 23.14 -12.77
CA LYS A 23 34.24 23.75 -13.76
C LYS A 23 35.65 24.09 -13.21
N ILE A 24 36.07 23.33 -12.20
CA ILE A 24 37.45 23.47 -11.65
C ILE A 24 38.44 22.96 -12.70
N ALA A 25 39.31 23.85 -13.23
CA ALA A 25 40.19 23.53 -14.33
C ALA A 25 41.69 23.61 -13.95
N ASN A 26 42.05 24.22 -12.83
CA ASN A 26 43.41 24.42 -12.39
C ASN A 26 43.54 24.42 -10.86
N GLU A 27 44.76 24.42 -10.34
CA GLU A 27 45.06 24.37 -8.90
C GLU A 27 44.54 25.61 -8.13
N LYS A 28 44.55 26.79 -8.76
CA LYS A 28 44.05 27.97 -8.11
C LYS A 28 42.54 27.87 -7.85
N ASP A 29 41.76 27.51 -8.88
CA ASP A 29 40.30 27.31 -8.74
C ASP A 29 40.01 26.25 -7.70
N LEU A 30 40.82 25.17 -7.65
CA LEU A 30 40.70 24.12 -6.65
C LEU A 30 40.90 24.65 -5.23
N SER A 31 41.98 25.41 -5.02
CA SER A 31 42.30 25.96 -3.70
C SER A 31 41.22 26.92 -3.21
N GLU A 32 40.72 27.78 -4.11
CA GLU A 32 39.61 28.70 -3.79
C GLU A 32 38.32 27.94 -3.43
N ALA A 33 37.98 26.91 -4.18
CA ALA A 33 36.80 26.05 -3.90
C ALA A 33 36.93 25.33 -2.55
N LEU A 34 38.10 24.73 -2.26
CA LEU A 34 38.33 24.03 -0.98
C LEU A 34 38.19 24.99 0.21
N GLN A 35 38.76 26.20 0.11
CA GLN A 35 38.64 27.20 1.16
C GLN A 35 37.22 27.70 1.36
N ALA A 36 36.49 27.91 0.27
CA ALA A 36 35.08 28.32 0.34
C ALA A 36 34.19 27.22 0.97
N ILE A 37 34.39 25.95 0.60
CA ILE A 37 33.68 24.83 1.20
C ILE A 37 34.01 24.72 2.69
N GLN A 38 35.28 24.84 3.08
CA GLN A 38 35.69 24.82 4.49
C GLN A 38 34.99 25.91 5.30
N ASN A 39 34.93 27.11 4.76
CA ASN A 39 34.29 28.24 5.43
C ASN A 39 32.77 28.04 5.56
N ALA A 40 32.12 27.49 4.54
CA ALA A 40 30.68 27.32 4.50
C ALA A 40 30.21 26.11 5.35
N ALA A 41 31.00 25.03 5.39
CA ALA A 41 30.65 23.81 6.13
C ALA A 41 31.08 23.85 7.60
N GLY A 42 32.19 24.57 7.92
CA GLY A 42 32.75 24.64 9.28
C GLY A 42 33.03 23.27 9.85
N ASP A 43 32.55 23.03 11.07
CA ASP A 43 32.77 21.77 11.83
C ASP A 43 31.95 20.58 11.27
N ASP A 44 31.04 20.81 10.30
CA ASP A 44 30.28 19.74 9.65
C ASP A 44 31.09 19.06 8.54
N LEU A 45 32.24 19.64 8.11
CA LEU A 45 33.05 19.10 7.04
C LEU A 45 33.92 17.93 7.52
N GLU A 46 33.72 16.77 6.95
CA GLU A 46 34.50 15.56 7.22
C GLU A 46 35.52 15.26 6.09
N GLY A 47 35.29 15.83 4.89
CA GLY A 47 36.15 15.61 3.75
C GLY A 47 35.66 16.28 2.47
N TYR A 48 36.38 16.03 1.39
CA TYR A 48 36.04 16.52 0.06
C TYR A 48 35.90 15.37 -0.93
N LEU A 49 34.93 15.48 -1.85
CA LEU A 49 34.81 14.62 -3.02
C LEU A 49 35.25 15.39 -4.25
N VAL A 50 36.25 14.89 -4.94
CA VAL A 50 36.69 15.40 -6.25
C VAL A 50 36.34 14.37 -7.31
N GLN A 51 35.56 14.75 -8.30
CA GLN A 51 35.08 13.85 -9.35
C GLN A 51 35.14 14.54 -10.73
N PRO A 52 35.25 13.75 -11.83
CA PRO A 52 35.11 14.32 -13.16
C PRO A 52 33.80 15.08 -13.32
N GLN A 53 33.82 16.21 -14.01
CA GLN A 53 32.59 16.89 -14.38
C GLN A 53 31.93 16.14 -15.52
N ILE A 54 30.69 15.71 -15.30
CA ILE A 54 29.88 15.09 -16.34
C ILE A 54 29.17 16.20 -17.11
N GLU A 55 29.32 16.20 -18.42
CA GLU A 55 28.66 17.12 -19.32
C GLU A 55 27.34 16.53 -19.81
N GLY A 56 26.25 17.23 -19.54
CA GLY A 56 24.90 16.86 -19.94
C GLY A 56 23.90 17.86 -19.42
N ASN A 57 22.79 18.03 -20.11
CA ASN A 57 21.72 18.96 -19.77
C ASN A 57 20.37 18.23 -19.55
N ARG A 58 20.37 16.90 -19.64
CA ARG A 58 19.22 16.07 -19.32
C ARG A 58 19.48 15.41 -17.98
N GLU A 59 18.75 15.88 -16.99
CA GLU A 59 18.86 15.40 -15.62
C GLU A 59 17.65 14.54 -15.28
N PHE A 60 17.93 13.42 -14.64
CA PHE A 60 16.93 12.50 -14.12
C PHE A 60 17.16 12.29 -12.61
N VAL A 61 16.16 11.77 -11.95
CA VAL A 61 16.21 11.36 -10.55
C VAL A 61 15.79 9.91 -10.43
N ALA A 62 16.48 9.17 -9.57
CA ALA A 62 16.06 7.84 -9.18
C ALA A 62 16.19 7.69 -7.67
N GLY A 63 15.26 6.99 -7.07
CA GLY A 63 15.24 6.86 -5.62
C GLY A 63 14.62 5.57 -5.13
N LEU A 64 14.84 5.33 -3.85
CA LEU A 64 14.23 4.28 -3.07
C LEU A 64 13.77 4.88 -1.75
N PHE A 65 12.55 4.61 -1.35
CA PHE A 65 12.10 4.90 0.01
C PHE A 65 11.24 3.75 0.53
N ARG A 66 11.13 3.67 1.87
CA ARG A 66 10.28 2.66 2.50
C ARG A 66 8.99 3.31 2.95
N ASP A 67 7.92 3.01 2.24
CA ASP A 67 6.58 3.34 2.68
C ASP A 67 6.16 2.39 3.81
N ASP A 68 5.60 2.95 4.88
CA ASP A 68 5.20 2.15 6.06
C ASP A 68 4.10 1.13 5.72
N GLN A 69 3.42 1.34 4.61
CA GLN A 69 2.28 0.58 4.15
C GLN A 69 2.60 -0.38 3.02
N PHE A 70 3.25 0.15 1.96
CA PHE A 70 3.55 -0.60 0.74
C PHE A 70 4.94 -1.25 0.78
N GLY A 71 5.76 -0.89 1.76
CA GLY A 71 7.15 -1.34 1.87
C GLY A 71 8.06 -0.56 0.93
N PRO A 72 9.13 -1.18 0.41
CA PRO A 72 10.09 -0.46 -0.40
C PRO A 72 9.50 -0.08 -1.77
N VAL A 73 9.66 1.18 -2.14
CA VAL A 73 9.19 1.79 -3.38
C VAL A 73 10.37 2.38 -4.12
N VAL A 74 10.53 2.03 -5.39
CA VAL A 74 11.52 2.61 -6.30
C VAL A 74 10.86 3.70 -7.11
N MET A 75 11.55 4.83 -7.25
CA MET A 75 11.15 6.00 -8.03
C MET A 75 12.12 6.23 -9.18
N PHE A 76 11.60 6.69 -10.31
CA PHE A 76 12.36 7.26 -11.42
C PHE A 76 11.60 8.44 -12.01
N GLY A 77 12.30 9.48 -12.50
CA GLY A 77 11.65 10.62 -13.12
C GLY A 77 12.62 11.67 -13.66
N LEU A 78 12.04 12.79 -14.12
CA LEU A 78 12.81 13.95 -14.54
C LEU A 78 13.47 14.61 -13.34
N GLY A 79 14.75 15.01 -13.49
CA GLY A 79 15.57 15.66 -12.49
C GLY A 79 15.64 17.19 -12.66
N GLY A 80 16.50 17.82 -11.85
CA GLY A 80 16.77 19.24 -11.89
C GLY A 80 15.53 20.09 -11.57
N ILE A 81 15.49 21.30 -12.12
CA ILE A 81 14.38 22.27 -11.92
C ILE A 81 13.02 21.74 -12.40
N PHE A 82 12.99 20.72 -13.25
CA PHE A 82 11.76 20.11 -13.76
C PHE A 82 11.10 19.19 -12.76
N THR A 83 11.84 18.64 -11.80
CA THR A 83 11.29 17.77 -10.76
C THR A 83 10.25 18.49 -9.92
N GLU A 84 10.58 19.71 -9.47
CA GLU A 84 9.69 20.51 -8.62
C GLU A 84 8.51 21.09 -9.40
N ALA A 85 8.76 21.49 -10.66
CA ALA A 85 7.74 22.17 -11.47
C ALA A 85 6.75 21.21 -12.13
N LEU A 86 7.20 20.04 -12.61
CA LEU A 86 6.39 19.13 -13.41
C LEU A 86 5.95 17.88 -12.64
N GLN A 87 6.69 17.52 -11.57
CA GLN A 87 6.45 16.31 -10.78
C GLN A 87 6.27 15.06 -11.66
N ASP A 88 7.09 14.98 -12.73
CA ASP A 88 7.04 13.88 -13.69
C ASP A 88 7.90 12.71 -13.20
N VAL A 89 7.34 11.98 -12.27
CA VAL A 89 7.97 10.84 -11.61
C VAL A 89 7.03 9.65 -11.61
N VAL A 90 7.60 8.46 -11.67
CA VAL A 90 6.88 7.19 -11.60
C VAL A 90 7.39 6.34 -10.45
N PHE A 91 6.50 5.53 -9.88
CA PHE A 91 6.80 4.70 -8.73
C PHE A 91 6.52 3.23 -9.03
N ARG A 92 7.37 2.34 -8.50
CA ARG A 92 7.16 0.89 -8.54
C ARG A 92 7.49 0.27 -7.18
N MET A 93 6.67 -0.66 -6.74
CA MET A 93 6.97 -1.43 -5.53
C MET A 93 8.10 -2.43 -5.81
N ALA A 94 9.06 -2.51 -4.90
CA ALA A 94 10.09 -3.55 -5.00
C ALA A 94 9.51 -4.94 -4.58
N PRO A 95 9.92 -6.03 -5.23
CA PRO A 95 10.95 -6.12 -6.27
C PRO A 95 10.46 -5.66 -7.64
N VAL A 96 11.28 -4.87 -8.34
CA VAL A 96 10.97 -4.36 -9.68
C VAL A 96 11.56 -5.29 -10.74
N THR A 97 10.72 -5.79 -11.62
CA THR A 97 11.14 -6.59 -12.78
C THR A 97 11.57 -5.70 -13.96
N ARG A 98 12.31 -6.27 -14.92
CA ARG A 98 12.68 -5.53 -16.13
C ARG A 98 11.46 -4.99 -16.90
N ALA A 99 10.40 -5.78 -17.00
CA ALA A 99 9.18 -5.38 -17.69
C ALA A 99 8.48 -4.20 -16.99
N GLU A 100 8.40 -4.23 -15.67
CA GLU A 100 7.83 -3.13 -14.87
C GLU A 100 8.67 -1.87 -14.96
N ALA A 101 9.99 -1.98 -15.00
CA ALA A 101 10.88 -0.83 -15.19
C ALA A 101 10.72 -0.20 -16.59
N LEU A 102 10.64 -0.99 -17.64
CA LEU A 102 10.38 -0.49 -19.00
C LEU A 102 9.03 0.20 -19.09
N HIS A 103 7.97 -0.41 -18.53
CA HIS A 103 6.65 0.20 -18.49
C HIS A 103 6.64 1.52 -17.67
N ALA A 104 7.41 1.58 -16.58
CA ALA A 104 7.57 2.81 -15.81
C ALA A 104 8.20 3.94 -16.64
N ILE A 105 9.21 3.62 -17.45
CA ILE A 105 9.86 4.59 -18.34
C ILE A 105 8.86 5.16 -19.37
N GLU A 106 7.96 4.31 -19.89
CA GLU A 106 6.92 4.72 -20.84
C GLU A 106 5.87 5.66 -20.25
N GLU A 107 5.65 5.62 -18.92
CA GLU A 107 4.70 6.50 -18.21
C GLU A 107 5.24 7.91 -17.97
N ILE A 108 6.55 8.16 -18.10
CA ILE A 108 7.14 9.49 -17.99
C ILE A 108 6.53 10.38 -19.08
N LYS A 109 5.98 11.53 -18.70
CA LYS A 109 5.34 12.49 -19.63
C LYS A 109 6.37 13.19 -20.52
N GLY A 110 7.54 13.45 -19.98
CA GLY A 110 8.68 14.06 -20.68
C GLY A 110 9.42 13.10 -21.62
N GLN A 111 8.73 12.23 -22.35
CA GLN A 111 9.31 11.28 -23.32
C GLN A 111 10.33 11.90 -24.30
N PRO A 112 10.15 13.16 -24.79
CA PRO A 112 11.16 13.78 -25.63
C PRO A 112 12.56 13.91 -25.01
N LEU A 113 12.63 13.98 -23.66
CA LEU A 113 13.90 14.05 -22.93
C LEU A 113 14.59 12.69 -22.80
N LEU A 114 13.84 11.61 -22.99
CA LEU A 114 14.37 10.23 -23.03
C LEU A 114 14.78 9.82 -24.42
N GLY A 115 14.15 10.37 -25.47
CA GLY A 115 14.47 10.13 -26.87
C GLY A 115 15.62 10.97 -27.41
N ASP A 116 15.80 10.93 -28.74
CA ASP A 116 16.70 11.85 -29.44
C ASP A 116 16.25 13.30 -29.27
N PHE A 117 17.08 14.13 -28.66
CA PHE A 117 16.70 15.49 -28.32
C PHE A 117 17.84 16.48 -28.58
N ARG A 118 17.61 17.47 -29.44
CA ARG A 118 18.55 18.57 -29.73
C ARG A 118 19.97 18.09 -30.09
N GLY A 119 20.05 17.01 -30.89
CA GLY A 119 21.32 16.44 -31.33
C GLY A 119 22.01 15.53 -30.33
N GLN A 120 21.38 15.24 -29.21
CA GLN A 120 21.82 14.23 -28.26
C GLN A 120 21.08 12.92 -28.53
N LYS A 121 21.76 11.78 -28.38
CA LYS A 121 21.17 10.46 -28.58
C LYS A 121 20.14 10.14 -27.49
N GLU A 122 19.23 9.21 -27.77
CA GLU A 122 18.30 8.69 -26.76
C GLU A 122 19.03 8.16 -25.53
N VAL A 123 18.38 8.27 -24.41
CA VAL A 123 18.89 7.76 -23.13
C VAL A 123 18.90 6.23 -23.14
N ASP A 124 20.00 5.62 -22.69
CA ASP A 124 20.08 4.16 -22.53
C ASP A 124 19.00 3.67 -21.54
N ARG A 125 17.86 3.22 -22.10
CA ARG A 125 16.73 2.71 -21.31
C ARG A 125 17.11 1.49 -20.47
N GLU A 126 18.03 0.66 -20.96
CA GLU A 126 18.54 -0.47 -20.19
C GLU A 126 19.38 0.00 -18.99
N ALA A 127 20.07 1.15 -19.09
CA ALA A 127 20.74 1.75 -17.93
C ALA A 127 19.72 2.18 -16.88
N VAL A 128 18.60 2.80 -17.28
CA VAL A 128 17.49 3.12 -16.35
C VAL A 128 16.95 1.86 -15.68
N VAL A 129 16.72 0.79 -16.47
CA VAL A 129 16.28 -0.51 -15.93
C VAL A 129 17.26 -1.04 -14.90
N ARG A 130 18.58 -0.97 -15.21
CA ARG A 130 19.63 -1.40 -14.26
C ARG A 130 19.61 -0.58 -12.96
N VAL A 131 19.40 0.73 -13.05
CA VAL A 131 19.29 1.62 -11.87
C VAL A 131 18.09 1.22 -11.03
N MET A 132 16.90 1.10 -11.61
CA MET A 132 15.68 0.74 -10.88
C MET A 132 15.79 -0.66 -10.25
N ALA A 133 16.32 -1.64 -10.98
CA ALA A 133 16.55 -2.99 -10.47
C ALA A 133 17.62 -3.01 -9.36
N GLY A 134 18.67 -2.18 -9.48
CA GLY A 134 19.72 -2.02 -8.47
C GLY A 134 19.15 -1.46 -7.15
N LEU A 135 18.36 -0.38 -7.22
CA LEU A 135 17.66 0.20 -6.07
C LEU A 135 16.70 -0.81 -5.42
N SER A 136 15.98 -1.55 -6.26
CA SER A 136 15.08 -2.62 -5.79
C SER A 136 15.83 -3.72 -5.05
N ARG A 137 17.03 -4.10 -5.53
CA ARG A 137 17.91 -5.08 -4.87
C ARG A 137 18.46 -4.53 -3.55
N LEU A 138 18.94 -3.27 -3.53
CA LEU A 138 19.37 -2.60 -2.30
C LEU A 138 18.29 -2.65 -1.22
N ALA A 139 17.03 -2.44 -1.62
CA ALA A 139 15.91 -2.53 -0.70
C ALA A 139 15.74 -3.92 -0.08
N ALA A 140 15.99 -4.97 -0.87
CA ALA A 140 15.85 -6.36 -0.42
C ALA A 140 17.02 -6.79 0.47
N ASP A 141 18.24 -6.44 0.05
CA ASP A 141 19.48 -6.93 0.68
C ASP A 141 19.86 -6.13 1.94
N PHE A 142 19.47 -4.86 2.01
CA PHE A 142 19.83 -3.94 3.10
C PHE A 142 18.58 -3.33 3.77
N PRO A 143 17.91 -4.05 4.69
CA PRO A 143 16.72 -3.56 5.39
C PRO A 143 16.92 -2.26 6.18
N ALA A 144 18.17 -1.98 6.60
CA ALA A 144 18.53 -0.75 7.31
C ALA A 144 18.48 0.51 6.44
N ILE A 145 18.53 0.38 5.11
CA ILE A 145 18.37 1.52 4.20
C ILE A 145 16.91 1.96 4.22
N ARG A 146 16.65 3.18 4.68
CA ARG A 146 15.35 3.79 4.70
C ARG A 146 15.04 4.51 3.39
N GLU A 147 16.03 5.24 2.88
CA GLU A 147 15.90 6.05 1.69
C GLU A 147 17.22 6.08 0.91
N VAL A 148 17.12 6.11 -0.41
CA VAL A 148 18.21 6.39 -1.33
C VAL A 148 17.69 7.46 -2.29
N ASP A 149 18.41 8.57 -2.41
CA ASP A 149 18.18 9.59 -3.43
C ASP A 149 19.40 9.66 -4.33
N VAL A 150 19.23 9.37 -5.61
CA VAL A 150 20.24 9.52 -6.67
C VAL A 150 19.83 10.70 -7.53
N ASN A 151 20.41 11.86 -7.26
CA ASN A 151 19.98 13.14 -7.82
C ASN A 151 21.18 14.11 -7.92
N PRO A 152 21.59 14.49 -9.16
CA PRO A 152 21.02 14.02 -10.41
C PRO A 152 21.67 12.75 -11.00
N LEU A 153 20.92 12.07 -11.85
CA LEU A 153 21.42 11.20 -12.89
C LEU A 153 21.55 12.04 -14.17
N ILE A 154 22.75 12.24 -14.70
CA ILE A 154 22.98 13.03 -15.91
C ILE A 154 23.12 12.10 -17.12
N ALA A 155 22.36 12.38 -18.19
CA ALA A 155 22.55 11.78 -19.48
C ALA A 155 23.47 12.69 -20.32
N ASP A 156 24.57 12.12 -20.79
CA ASP A 156 25.49 12.79 -21.72
C ASP A 156 24.95 12.85 -23.16
N ALA A 157 25.75 13.39 -24.07
CA ALA A 157 25.38 13.51 -25.49
C ALA A 157 25.17 12.15 -26.18
N ASP A 158 25.82 11.09 -25.69
CA ASP A 158 25.70 9.74 -26.20
C ASP A 158 24.55 8.93 -25.55
N GLY A 159 23.83 9.55 -24.61
CA GLY A 159 22.71 8.93 -23.89
C GLY A 159 23.13 8.07 -22.69
N CYS A 160 24.42 8.07 -22.34
CA CYS A 160 24.92 7.32 -21.19
C CYS A 160 24.53 8.03 -19.88
N LEU A 161 24.01 7.25 -18.92
CA LEU A 161 23.62 7.76 -17.61
C LEU A 161 24.75 7.64 -16.59
N THR A 162 25.02 8.75 -15.90
CA THR A 162 25.95 8.80 -14.78
C THR A 162 25.31 9.39 -13.54
N ALA A 163 25.37 8.68 -12.41
CA ALA A 163 24.99 9.20 -11.11
C ALA A 163 26.09 10.14 -10.61
N VAL A 164 25.76 11.41 -10.40
CA VAL A 164 26.75 12.42 -9.95
C VAL A 164 26.60 12.81 -8.50
N ASP A 165 25.49 12.48 -7.88
CA ASP A 165 25.31 12.55 -6.41
C ASP A 165 24.35 11.45 -5.94
N ALA A 166 24.56 11.01 -4.69
CA ALA A 166 23.68 10.10 -4.02
C ALA A 166 23.66 10.38 -2.51
N LEU A 167 22.48 10.25 -1.92
CA LEU A 167 22.27 10.28 -0.48
C LEU A 167 21.62 8.98 -0.05
N ILE A 168 22.16 8.37 0.99
CA ILE A 168 21.60 7.17 1.61
C ILE A 168 21.27 7.48 3.06
N THR A 169 20.01 7.33 3.41
CA THR A 169 19.53 7.49 4.79
C THR A 169 19.31 6.11 5.41
N LEU A 170 19.96 5.88 6.54
CA LEU A 170 19.76 4.68 7.33
C LEU A 170 18.69 4.92 8.41
N GLY A 171 17.86 3.94 8.64
CA GLY A 171 16.85 3.94 9.69
C GLY A 171 17.14 2.89 10.75
N ASN A 172 16.43 2.97 11.87
CA ASN A 172 16.52 1.93 12.90
C ASN A 172 15.92 0.62 12.36
N THR A 173 16.70 -0.45 12.43
CA THR A 173 16.26 -1.79 11.99
C THR A 173 15.11 -2.35 12.81
N ASP A 174 14.84 -1.79 13.98
CA ASP A 174 13.72 -2.19 14.84
C ASP A 174 12.35 -1.88 14.25
N GLN A 175 12.31 -1.02 13.22
CA GLN A 175 11.11 -0.76 12.39
C GLN A 175 11.08 -1.59 11.10
N VAL A 176 11.88 -2.64 10.98
CA VAL A 176 11.70 -3.63 9.92
C VAL A 176 10.26 -4.13 10.02
N VAL A 177 9.41 -3.64 9.14
CA VAL A 177 8.06 -4.17 8.98
C VAL A 177 8.22 -5.68 8.86
N LEU A 178 7.93 -6.38 9.94
CA LEU A 178 7.94 -7.84 9.97
C LEU A 178 7.18 -8.26 8.70
N ARG A 179 7.89 -8.85 7.74
CA ARG A 179 7.25 -9.43 6.55
C ARG A 179 6.34 -10.53 7.05
N ARG A 180 5.10 -10.15 7.32
CA ARG A 180 4.08 -11.16 7.60
C ARG A 180 3.92 -11.98 6.34
N PRO A 181 3.82 -13.30 6.45
CA PRO A 181 3.59 -14.13 5.27
C PRO A 181 2.33 -13.59 4.55
N PRO A 182 2.35 -13.51 3.22
CA PRO A 182 1.18 -13.06 2.47
C PRO A 182 0.01 -13.99 2.77
N VAL A 183 -1.19 -13.41 2.83
CA VAL A 183 -2.41 -14.23 2.96
C VAL A 183 -2.53 -15.10 1.71
N GLU A 184 -2.76 -16.39 1.90
CA GLU A 184 -2.95 -17.33 0.80
C GLU A 184 -4.10 -16.86 -0.12
N PRO A 185 -3.89 -16.76 -1.44
CA PRO A 185 -4.91 -16.30 -2.38
C PRO A 185 -6.23 -17.08 -2.26
N ARG A 186 -6.14 -18.38 -1.95
CA ARG A 186 -7.30 -19.23 -1.73
C ARG A 186 -8.13 -18.77 -0.53
N ALA A 187 -7.51 -18.35 0.56
CA ALA A 187 -8.22 -17.86 1.75
C ALA A 187 -8.99 -16.57 1.46
N ILE A 188 -8.42 -15.69 0.60
CA ILE A 188 -9.08 -14.48 0.13
C ILE A 188 -10.25 -14.84 -0.78
N TYR A 189 -10.04 -15.73 -1.75
CA TYR A 189 -11.12 -16.19 -2.64
C TYR A 189 -12.30 -16.74 -1.85
N GLU A 190 -12.05 -17.64 -0.90
CA GLU A 190 -13.09 -18.25 -0.07
C GLU A 190 -13.81 -17.24 0.84
N LEU A 191 -13.16 -16.11 1.22
CA LEU A 191 -13.80 -15.04 1.97
C LEU A 191 -14.86 -14.31 1.12
N PHE A 192 -14.62 -14.16 -0.19
CA PHE A 192 -15.56 -13.55 -1.13
C PHE A 192 -16.56 -14.54 -1.73
N HIS A 193 -16.37 -15.86 -1.53
CA HIS A 193 -17.23 -16.92 -2.06
C HIS A 193 -17.70 -17.88 -0.95
N PRO A 194 -18.28 -17.35 0.15
CA PRO A 194 -18.80 -18.22 1.20
C PRO A 194 -20.00 -19.01 0.67
N ARG A 195 -20.15 -20.26 1.11
CA ARG A 195 -21.33 -21.10 0.87
C ARG A 195 -22.28 -21.09 2.06
N SER A 196 -21.79 -20.67 3.21
CA SER A 196 -22.57 -20.55 4.44
C SER A 196 -22.05 -19.36 5.27
N VAL A 197 -22.96 -18.59 5.85
CA VAL A 197 -22.63 -17.39 6.62
C VAL A 197 -23.39 -17.35 7.95
N ALA A 198 -22.72 -16.84 9.00
CA ALA A 198 -23.34 -16.60 10.31
C ALA A 198 -23.29 -15.13 10.65
N PHE A 199 -24.45 -14.48 10.81
CA PHE A 199 -24.58 -13.09 11.27
C PHE A 199 -24.56 -13.06 12.80
N VAL A 200 -23.40 -12.72 13.38
CA VAL A 200 -23.20 -12.65 14.83
C VAL A 200 -23.47 -11.23 15.32
N GLY A 201 -24.51 -11.06 16.11
CA GLY A 201 -25.12 -9.78 16.42
C GLY A 201 -26.33 -9.47 15.54
N ALA A 202 -26.98 -10.51 14.97
CA ALA A 202 -28.20 -10.35 14.19
C ALA A 202 -29.28 -9.61 14.98
N SER A 203 -30.02 -8.75 14.30
CA SER A 203 -31.05 -7.89 14.93
C SER A 203 -32.31 -7.86 14.10
N ALA A 204 -33.48 -7.85 14.77
CA ALA A 204 -34.76 -7.56 14.14
C ALA A 204 -35.02 -6.05 14.01
N THR A 205 -34.21 -5.20 14.65
CA THR A 205 -34.42 -3.75 14.69
C THR A 205 -33.91 -3.13 13.40
N PHE A 206 -34.80 -2.47 12.67
CA PHE A 206 -34.47 -1.69 11.47
C PHE A 206 -33.37 -0.65 11.76
N GLY A 207 -32.46 -0.43 10.82
CA GLY A 207 -31.36 0.53 10.95
C GLY A 207 -30.12 0.01 11.71
N LYS A 208 -30.20 -1.13 12.40
CA LYS A 208 -29.01 -1.75 12.96
C LYS A 208 -28.23 -2.52 11.90
N TRP A 209 -26.90 -2.48 11.99
CA TRP A 209 -26.00 -3.20 11.07
C TRP A 209 -26.35 -4.68 10.91
N GLY A 210 -26.59 -5.39 12.03
CA GLY A 210 -26.98 -6.80 11.99
C GLY A 210 -28.35 -7.07 11.31
N HIS A 211 -29.20 -6.05 11.19
CA HIS A 211 -30.43 -6.11 10.41
C HIS A 211 -30.14 -5.86 8.92
N MET A 212 -29.51 -4.72 8.61
CA MET A 212 -29.25 -4.30 7.23
C MET A 212 -28.43 -5.32 6.44
N LEU A 213 -27.33 -5.81 7.01
CA LEU A 213 -26.50 -6.80 6.31
C LEU A 213 -27.25 -8.10 6.05
N PHE A 214 -27.98 -8.60 7.04
CA PHE A 214 -28.79 -9.81 6.88
C PHE A 214 -29.85 -9.62 5.79
N THR A 215 -30.60 -8.53 5.81
CA THR A 215 -31.67 -8.28 4.84
C THR A 215 -31.15 -8.07 3.44
N ASN A 216 -30.00 -7.40 3.27
CA ASN A 216 -29.36 -7.22 1.96
C ASN A 216 -28.89 -8.56 1.37
N VAL A 217 -28.29 -9.43 2.18
CA VAL A 217 -27.84 -10.75 1.69
C VAL A 217 -29.05 -11.65 1.39
N ALA A 218 -30.04 -11.70 2.29
CA ALA A 218 -31.22 -12.53 2.11
C ALA A 218 -32.11 -12.06 0.96
N GLY A 219 -32.26 -10.74 0.80
CA GLY A 219 -33.06 -10.12 -0.27
C GLY A 219 -32.34 -10.04 -1.62
N GLY A 220 -30.99 -10.09 -1.61
CA GLY A 220 -30.17 -10.02 -2.81
C GLY A 220 -30.10 -11.30 -3.64
N GLY A 221 -30.68 -12.40 -3.16
CA GLY A 221 -30.72 -13.67 -3.90
C GLY A 221 -29.57 -14.64 -3.60
N TYR A 222 -28.82 -14.41 -2.53
CA TYR A 222 -27.78 -15.34 -2.10
C TYR A 222 -28.33 -16.75 -1.81
N GLN A 223 -27.73 -17.77 -2.42
CA GLN A 223 -28.23 -19.16 -2.37
C GLN A 223 -27.55 -20.01 -1.28
N GLY A 224 -26.56 -19.49 -0.57
CA GLY A 224 -25.91 -20.21 0.52
C GLY A 224 -26.71 -20.20 1.82
N ASP A 225 -26.24 -20.97 2.79
CA ASP A 225 -26.87 -21.07 4.10
C ASP A 225 -26.69 -19.79 4.91
N ILE A 226 -27.78 -19.28 5.48
CA ILE A 226 -27.78 -18.08 6.33
C ILE A 226 -28.21 -18.46 7.73
N TYR A 227 -27.29 -18.28 8.69
CA TYR A 227 -27.53 -18.49 10.10
C TYR A 227 -27.51 -17.15 10.86
N LEU A 228 -28.46 -16.99 11.78
CA LEU A 228 -28.58 -15.80 12.61
C LEU A 228 -28.18 -16.14 14.03
N VAL A 229 -27.31 -15.32 14.63
CA VAL A 229 -26.78 -15.55 15.99
C VAL A 229 -26.97 -14.30 16.85
N ASN A 230 -27.63 -14.48 17.98
CA ASN A 230 -27.81 -13.44 18.99
C ASN A 230 -28.05 -14.09 20.36
N ALA A 231 -27.43 -13.59 21.42
CA ALA A 231 -27.53 -14.17 22.77
C ALA A 231 -28.99 -14.31 23.29
N ARG A 232 -29.93 -13.53 22.73
CA ARG A 232 -31.36 -13.61 23.11
C ARG A 232 -32.08 -14.80 22.47
N GLY A 233 -31.52 -15.36 21.38
CA GLY A 233 -32.20 -16.40 20.61
C GLY A 233 -33.50 -15.91 19.95
N GLY A 234 -34.44 -16.83 19.70
CA GLY A 234 -35.76 -16.52 19.15
C GLY A 234 -35.84 -16.65 17.63
N LYS A 235 -36.58 -15.74 16.97
CA LYS A 235 -36.73 -15.72 15.50
C LYS A 235 -36.57 -14.30 14.97
N ILE A 236 -35.96 -14.17 13.80
CA ILE A 236 -35.87 -12.92 13.02
C ILE A 236 -36.31 -13.25 11.59
N ALA A 237 -37.27 -12.51 11.07
CA ALA A 237 -37.86 -12.74 9.73
C ALA A 237 -38.24 -14.24 9.50
N GLY A 238 -38.84 -14.88 10.51
CA GLY A 238 -39.23 -16.29 10.46
C GLY A 238 -38.11 -17.31 10.61
N ARG A 239 -36.83 -16.90 10.58
CA ARG A 239 -35.66 -17.78 10.71
C ARG A 239 -35.27 -17.97 12.19
N PRO A 240 -34.78 -19.15 12.58
CA PRO A 240 -34.29 -19.38 13.94
C PRO A 240 -33.05 -18.54 14.22
N VAL A 241 -32.91 -18.08 15.46
CA VAL A 241 -31.73 -17.35 15.96
C VAL A 241 -31.07 -18.23 17.01
N TYR A 242 -29.82 -18.61 16.73
CA TYR A 242 -29.00 -19.39 17.65
C TYR A 242 -28.38 -18.48 18.70
N LYS A 243 -28.17 -18.98 19.94
CA LYS A 243 -27.55 -18.19 21.01
C LYS A 243 -26.04 -18.08 20.85
N SER A 244 -25.41 -19.10 20.26
CA SER A 244 -23.98 -19.15 19.93
C SER A 244 -23.78 -19.76 18.54
N VAL A 245 -22.66 -19.46 17.88
CA VAL A 245 -22.25 -20.09 16.62
C VAL A 245 -22.03 -21.59 16.79
N THR A 246 -21.76 -22.06 18.00
CA THR A 246 -21.56 -23.48 18.31
C THR A 246 -22.86 -24.30 18.26
N GLU A 247 -24.03 -23.66 18.34
CA GLU A 247 -25.34 -24.29 18.23
C GLU A 247 -25.81 -24.49 16.77
N ILE A 248 -25.13 -23.85 15.82
CA ILE A 248 -25.47 -23.96 14.39
C ILE A 248 -25.26 -25.40 13.92
N PRO A 249 -26.25 -26.04 13.28
CA PRO A 249 -26.12 -27.47 12.91
C PRO A 249 -25.15 -27.73 11.75
N GLY A 250 -25.07 -26.79 10.77
CA GLY A 250 -24.23 -26.93 9.58
C GLY A 250 -22.86 -26.25 9.68
N PRO A 251 -22.01 -26.38 8.66
CA PRO A 251 -20.74 -25.65 8.58
C PRO A 251 -20.98 -24.15 8.40
N VAL A 252 -19.98 -23.32 8.78
CA VAL A 252 -20.01 -21.88 8.59
C VAL A 252 -18.68 -21.45 7.97
N ASP A 253 -18.72 -20.98 6.72
CA ASP A 253 -17.54 -20.52 5.98
C ASP A 253 -17.09 -19.11 6.41
N LEU A 254 -18.07 -18.23 6.75
CA LEU A 254 -17.81 -16.83 7.09
C LEU A 254 -18.68 -16.36 8.28
N GLY A 255 -18.04 -15.86 9.33
CA GLY A 255 -18.72 -15.14 10.41
C GLY A 255 -18.77 -13.63 10.13
N ILE A 256 -19.95 -13.04 10.10
CA ILE A 256 -20.19 -11.60 9.92
C ILE A 256 -20.52 -11.02 11.28
N VAL A 257 -19.65 -10.17 11.83
CA VAL A 257 -19.70 -9.74 13.22
C VAL A 257 -20.08 -8.27 13.34
N THR A 258 -21.17 -8.00 14.08
CA THR A 258 -21.71 -6.67 14.38
C THR A 258 -21.92 -6.45 15.88
N LEU A 259 -21.20 -7.21 16.72
CA LEU A 259 -21.20 -7.04 18.18
C LEU A 259 -20.47 -5.74 18.59
N PRO A 260 -20.73 -5.19 19.78
CA PRO A 260 -19.90 -4.12 20.37
C PRO A 260 -18.41 -4.53 20.41
N ALA A 261 -17.51 -3.55 20.26
CA ALA A 261 -16.07 -3.82 20.12
C ALA A 261 -15.44 -4.60 21.29
N ASP A 262 -15.91 -4.36 22.50
CA ASP A 262 -15.51 -5.04 23.74
C ASP A 262 -15.94 -6.50 23.80
N ALA A 263 -17.01 -6.86 23.08
CA ALA A 263 -17.52 -8.21 23.03
C ALA A 263 -16.91 -9.08 21.90
N VAL A 264 -16.19 -8.46 20.93
CA VAL A 264 -15.69 -9.20 19.76
C VAL A 264 -14.66 -10.27 20.13
N ALA A 265 -13.74 -9.97 21.04
CA ALA A 265 -12.70 -10.92 21.42
C ALA A 265 -13.28 -12.20 22.07
N SER A 266 -14.41 -12.09 22.78
CA SER A 266 -15.03 -13.21 23.49
C SER A 266 -15.59 -14.32 22.58
N ILE A 267 -15.84 -14.02 21.29
CA ILE A 267 -16.39 -15.00 20.34
C ILE A 267 -15.30 -15.81 19.62
N ILE A 268 -14.02 -15.46 19.74
CA ILE A 268 -12.91 -16.16 19.07
C ILE A 268 -12.86 -17.64 19.45
N PRO A 269 -12.98 -18.05 20.73
CA PRO A 269 -13.02 -19.46 21.11
C PRO A 269 -14.19 -20.23 20.49
N ASP A 270 -15.36 -19.61 20.40
CA ASP A 270 -16.54 -20.22 19.78
C ASP A 270 -16.36 -20.41 18.27
N PHE A 271 -15.74 -19.43 17.58
CA PHE A 271 -15.39 -19.53 16.17
C PHE A 271 -14.40 -20.67 15.94
N GLN A 272 -13.36 -20.77 16.77
CA GLN A 272 -12.36 -21.83 16.70
C GLN A 272 -13.02 -23.21 16.90
N LYS A 273 -13.84 -23.36 17.94
CA LYS A 273 -14.57 -24.60 18.24
C LYS A 273 -15.52 -25.01 17.11
N LYS A 274 -16.19 -24.03 16.49
CA LYS A 274 -17.09 -24.26 15.35
C LYS A 274 -16.35 -24.53 14.03
N GLY A 275 -15.06 -24.21 13.96
CA GLY A 275 -14.25 -24.34 12.75
C GLY A 275 -14.39 -23.14 11.79
N ILE A 276 -14.90 -22.00 12.25
CA ILE A 276 -15.00 -20.77 11.46
C ILE A 276 -13.61 -20.16 11.35
N ARG A 277 -13.10 -20.02 10.14
CA ARG A 277 -11.74 -19.53 9.86
C ARG A 277 -11.69 -18.15 9.24
N LYS A 278 -12.84 -17.54 8.96
CA LYS A 278 -12.96 -16.24 8.32
C LYS A 278 -13.98 -15.37 9.05
N MET A 279 -13.60 -14.12 9.32
CA MET A 279 -14.43 -13.15 10.02
C MET A 279 -14.50 -11.86 9.22
N LEU A 280 -15.69 -11.39 8.91
CA LEU A 280 -15.98 -10.06 8.43
C LEU A 280 -16.41 -9.20 9.63
N LEU A 281 -15.53 -8.32 10.11
CA LEU A 281 -15.74 -7.51 11.30
C LEU A 281 -16.21 -6.10 10.94
N ILE A 282 -17.51 -5.88 11.02
CA ILE A 282 -18.15 -4.60 10.68
C ILE A 282 -17.91 -3.54 11.76
N THR A 283 -17.88 -3.98 13.01
CA THR A 283 -17.81 -3.14 14.21
C THR A 283 -16.66 -2.14 14.17
N SER A 284 -16.96 -0.89 14.56
CA SER A 284 -16.01 0.18 14.89
C SER A 284 -15.69 0.19 16.40
N GLY A 285 -14.78 1.09 16.83
CA GLY A 285 -14.34 1.18 18.23
C GLY A 285 -12.98 0.54 18.47
N PHE A 286 -12.12 0.53 17.44
CA PHE A 286 -10.77 -0.01 17.44
C PHE A 286 -9.74 1.11 17.24
N SER A 287 -8.70 0.94 16.45
CA SER A 287 -7.58 1.88 16.31
C SER A 287 -8.00 3.32 15.94
N GLU A 288 -9.16 3.52 15.34
CA GLU A 288 -9.69 4.84 15.04
C GLU A 288 -10.14 5.64 16.28
N THR A 289 -10.29 5.00 17.43
CA THR A 289 -10.67 5.64 18.69
C THR A 289 -9.48 6.04 19.58
N GLY A 290 -8.24 5.87 19.09
CA GLY A 290 -7.03 6.24 19.80
C GLY A 290 -6.26 5.06 20.39
N SER A 291 -5.44 5.31 21.40
CA SER A 291 -4.49 4.32 21.93
C SER A 291 -5.15 3.08 22.55
N GLU A 292 -6.25 3.26 23.25
CA GLU A 292 -7.00 2.14 23.85
C GLU A 292 -7.63 1.25 22.76
N GLY A 293 -8.27 1.87 21.77
CA GLY A 293 -8.81 1.14 20.62
C GLY A 293 -7.75 0.40 19.83
N ARG A 294 -6.55 0.97 19.69
CA ARG A 294 -5.40 0.31 19.06
C ARG A 294 -4.97 -0.93 19.82
N ARG A 295 -4.84 -0.87 21.13
CA ARG A 295 -4.51 -2.04 21.97
C ARG A 295 -5.56 -3.13 21.81
N ARG A 296 -6.85 -2.76 21.84
CA ARG A 296 -7.97 -3.70 21.63
C ARG A 296 -7.88 -4.39 20.27
N GLU A 297 -7.51 -3.66 19.21
CA GLU A 297 -7.31 -4.22 17.87
C GLU A 297 -6.11 -5.18 17.83
N GLU A 298 -4.98 -4.81 18.41
CA GLU A 298 -3.77 -5.64 18.48
C GLU A 298 -4.04 -6.95 19.23
N ASP A 299 -4.74 -6.88 20.36
CA ASP A 299 -5.13 -8.05 21.14
C ASP A 299 -6.08 -8.97 20.35
N LEU A 300 -7.08 -8.40 19.68
CA LEU A 300 -8.00 -9.17 18.84
C LEU A 300 -7.27 -9.86 17.67
N VAL A 301 -6.39 -9.14 16.99
CA VAL A 301 -5.59 -9.68 15.86
C VAL A 301 -4.68 -10.83 16.34
N ARG A 302 -4.09 -10.70 17.53
CA ARG A 302 -3.28 -11.76 18.13
C ARG A 302 -4.12 -13.00 18.41
N LEU A 303 -5.25 -12.85 19.13
CA LEU A 303 -6.16 -13.95 19.45
C LEU A 303 -6.69 -14.67 18.19
N ALA A 304 -7.10 -13.89 17.19
CA ALA A 304 -7.60 -14.46 15.94
C ALA A 304 -6.52 -15.23 15.18
N ARG A 305 -5.28 -14.71 15.16
CA ARG A 305 -4.13 -15.38 14.53
C ARG A 305 -3.85 -16.72 15.22
N ASP A 306 -3.80 -16.72 16.55
CA ASP A 306 -3.53 -17.93 17.34
C ASP A 306 -4.63 -18.98 17.14
N ALA A 307 -5.87 -18.53 16.89
CA ALA A 307 -7.00 -19.39 16.54
C ALA A 307 -7.06 -19.77 15.05
N GLY A 308 -6.16 -19.22 14.19
CA GLY A 308 -6.15 -19.47 12.74
C GLY A 308 -7.35 -18.82 12.02
N ILE A 309 -7.81 -17.64 12.48
CA ILE A 309 -8.94 -16.91 11.94
C ILE A 309 -8.42 -15.69 11.16
N LEU A 310 -8.77 -15.59 9.88
CA LEU A 310 -8.53 -14.42 9.05
C LEU A 310 -9.63 -13.37 9.29
N ILE A 311 -9.25 -12.15 9.66
CA ILE A 311 -10.17 -11.03 9.85
C ILE A 311 -10.11 -10.07 8.66
N LEU A 312 -11.26 -9.74 8.09
CA LEU A 312 -11.47 -8.60 7.22
C LEU A 312 -12.20 -7.50 8.00
N GLY A 313 -11.57 -6.39 8.20
CA GLY A 313 -11.99 -5.32 9.13
C GLY A 313 -10.91 -5.05 10.16
N PRO A 314 -11.21 -4.42 11.31
CA PRO A 314 -12.51 -3.90 11.77
C PRO A 314 -12.97 -2.65 10.99
N ASN A 315 -14.12 -2.10 11.40
CA ASN A 315 -14.64 -0.84 10.86
C ASN A 315 -14.78 -0.85 9.33
N THR A 316 -15.40 -1.91 8.80
CA THR A 316 -15.71 -2.05 7.38
C THR A 316 -17.22 -1.93 7.12
N MET A 317 -17.60 -1.44 5.95
CA MET A 317 -18.98 -1.48 5.50
C MET A 317 -19.37 -2.83 4.87
N GLY A 318 -18.44 -3.76 4.77
CA GLY A 318 -18.71 -5.10 4.28
C GLY A 318 -18.03 -5.45 2.96
N ILE A 319 -18.57 -6.46 2.29
CA ILE A 319 -18.11 -6.97 0.98
C ILE A 319 -19.29 -7.24 0.05
N VAL A 320 -19.02 -7.16 -1.25
CA VAL A 320 -20.01 -7.49 -2.30
C VAL A 320 -19.36 -8.42 -3.30
N ASN A 321 -20.09 -9.48 -3.68
CA ASN A 321 -19.77 -10.35 -4.81
C ASN A 321 -21.06 -10.63 -5.62
N PRO A 322 -21.29 -9.90 -6.70
CA PRO A 322 -22.50 -10.05 -7.52
C PRO A 322 -22.62 -11.41 -8.21
N HIS A 323 -21.49 -12.11 -8.46
CA HIS A 323 -21.50 -13.42 -9.13
C HIS A 323 -22.19 -14.54 -8.33
N ILE A 324 -22.26 -14.35 -6.99
CA ILE A 324 -22.99 -15.27 -6.10
C ILE A 324 -24.14 -14.57 -5.38
N HIS A 325 -24.52 -13.39 -5.84
CA HIS A 325 -25.59 -12.55 -5.24
C HIS A 325 -25.33 -12.23 -3.76
N PHE A 326 -24.06 -12.09 -3.37
CA PHE A 326 -23.65 -11.83 -1.98
C PHE A 326 -23.41 -10.33 -1.77
N TYR A 327 -24.43 -9.61 -1.30
CA TYR A 327 -24.42 -8.17 -1.06
C TYR A 327 -24.35 -7.87 0.44
N CYS A 328 -23.26 -8.30 1.08
CA CYS A 328 -23.05 -8.12 2.52
C CYS A 328 -22.47 -6.75 2.83
N THR A 329 -23.28 -5.71 2.68
CA THR A 329 -22.90 -4.30 2.88
C THR A 329 -24.07 -3.49 3.43
N GLY A 330 -23.77 -2.32 4.04
CA GLY A 330 -24.78 -1.35 4.43
C GLY A 330 -25.40 -0.56 3.27
N SER A 331 -24.85 -0.69 2.06
CA SER A 331 -25.44 -0.12 0.83
C SER A 331 -26.57 -1.02 0.31
N HIS A 332 -27.60 -0.41 -0.26
CA HIS A 332 -28.71 -1.11 -0.93
C HIS A 332 -28.44 -1.35 -2.42
N ILE A 333 -27.31 -0.88 -2.94
CA ILE A 333 -26.95 -1.01 -4.36
C ILE A 333 -26.51 -2.45 -4.63
N GLN A 334 -27.06 -3.04 -5.69
CA GLN A 334 -26.78 -4.40 -6.13
C GLN A 334 -26.25 -4.40 -7.56
N PRO A 335 -24.96 -4.11 -7.76
CA PRO A 335 -24.39 -3.98 -9.09
C PRO A 335 -24.42 -5.31 -9.85
N LYS A 336 -24.39 -5.23 -11.17
CA LYS A 336 -24.34 -6.39 -12.06
C LYS A 336 -22.99 -7.11 -11.92
N PRO A 337 -22.95 -8.45 -12.12
CA PRO A 337 -21.71 -9.19 -12.26
C PRO A 337 -20.85 -8.67 -13.41
N GLY A 338 -19.53 -8.62 -13.20
CA GLY A 338 -18.56 -8.18 -14.21
C GLY A 338 -17.12 -8.46 -13.82
N THR A 339 -16.18 -7.74 -14.40
CA THR A 339 -14.75 -7.96 -14.24
C THR A 339 -14.02 -6.91 -13.40
N THR A 340 -14.70 -5.81 -13.05
CA THR A 340 -14.11 -4.71 -12.29
C THR A 340 -14.08 -5.02 -10.80
N ALA A 341 -12.89 -5.02 -10.18
CA ALA A 341 -12.73 -5.10 -8.73
C ALA A 341 -12.59 -3.69 -8.13
N LEU A 342 -13.30 -3.42 -7.03
CA LEU A 342 -13.26 -2.15 -6.33
C LEU A 342 -12.78 -2.35 -4.89
N LEU A 343 -11.69 -1.67 -4.53
CA LEU A 343 -11.15 -1.64 -3.17
C LEU A 343 -11.18 -0.20 -2.65
N ALA A 344 -12.04 0.10 -1.70
CA ALA A 344 -12.18 1.43 -1.14
C ALA A 344 -11.86 1.45 0.36
N GLN A 345 -11.01 2.39 0.79
CA GLN A 345 -10.76 2.62 2.21
C GLN A 345 -11.95 3.34 2.85
N SER A 346 -12.50 4.35 2.18
CA SER A 346 -13.67 5.09 2.61
C SER A 346 -14.94 4.36 2.22
N GLY A 347 -15.78 4.01 3.20
CA GLY A 347 -17.07 3.40 2.95
C GLY A 347 -17.98 4.27 2.09
N ASN A 348 -18.01 5.59 2.36
CA ASN A 348 -18.84 6.53 1.59
C ASN A 348 -18.37 6.64 0.15
N LEU A 349 -17.07 6.82 -0.08
CA LEU A 349 -16.53 6.89 -1.44
C LEU A 349 -16.77 5.59 -2.21
N GLY A 350 -16.53 4.45 -1.55
CA GLY A 350 -16.82 3.15 -2.16
C GLY A 350 -18.29 2.95 -2.53
N THR A 351 -19.21 3.44 -1.70
CA THR A 351 -20.66 3.41 -2.02
C THR A 351 -21.00 4.31 -3.21
N GLN A 352 -20.41 5.51 -3.30
CA GLN A 352 -20.61 6.40 -4.45
C GLN A 352 -20.05 5.82 -5.73
N LEU A 353 -18.84 5.23 -5.68
CA LEU A 353 -18.27 4.54 -6.84
C LEU A 353 -19.08 3.32 -7.26
N LEU A 354 -19.68 2.61 -6.28
CA LEU A 354 -20.58 1.50 -6.58
C LEU A 354 -21.86 1.97 -7.27
N ALA A 355 -22.45 3.09 -6.81
CA ALA A 355 -23.60 3.70 -7.44
C ALA A 355 -23.27 4.15 -8.87
N PHE A 356 -22.15 4.85 -9.04
CA PHE A 356 -21.68 5.25 -10.37
C PHE A 356 -21.47 4.05 -11.30
N ALA A 357 -20.84 2.97 -10.80
CA ALA A 357 -20.65 1.77 -11.60
C ALA A 357 -21.97 1.12 -12.02
N ASP A 358 -22.98 1.12 -11.14
CA ASP A 358 -24.32 0.60 -11.45
C ASP A 358 -25.04 1.47 -12.50
N ASP A 359 -25.01 2.79 -12.35
CA ASP A 359 -25.59 3.76 -13.28
C ASP A 359 -24.95 3.68 -14.68
N GLU A 360 -23.63 3.54 -14.75
CA GLU A 360 -22.88 3.42 -16.02
C GLU A 360 -22.87 1.98 -16.58
N GLY A 361 -23.52 1.04 -15.92
CA GLY A 361 -23.57 -0.36 -16.34
C GLY A 361 -22.24 -1.11 -16.21
N ILE A 362 -21.29 -0.61 -15.42
CA ILE A 362 -20.02 -1.24 -15.16
C ILE A 362 -20.23 -2.43 -14.22
N GLY A 363 -19.99 -3.64 -14.73
CA GLY A 363 -20.13 -4.85 -13.93
C GLY A 363 -19.00 -5.01 -12.90
N ILE A 364 -19.37 -5.40 -11.68
CA ILE A 364 -18.47 -5.57 -10.55
C ILE A 364 -18.13 -7.05 -10.34
N ARG A 365 -16.83 -7.36 -10.20
CA ARG A 365 -16.36 -8.69 -9.81
C ARG A 365 -16.40 -8.89 -8.30
N ALA A 366 -15.85 -7.95 -7.58
CA ALA A 366 -15.83 -7.95 -6.13
C ALA A 366 -15.63 -6.53 -5.60
N LEU A 367 -16.20 -6.24 -4.43
CA LEU A 367 -16.01 -4.97 -3.77
C LEU A 367 -15.72 -5.19 -2.29
N ARG A 368 -14.75 -4.43 -1.76
CA ARG A 368 -14.43 -4.34 -0.36
C ARG A 368 -14.47 -2.90 0.11
N PHE A 369 -15.09 -2.66 1.25
CA PHE A 369 -15.05 -1.40 1.97
C PHE A 369 -14.22 -1.51 3.24
N GLY A 370 -13.61 -0.40 3.69
CA GLY A 370 -13.15 -0.23 5.06
C GLY A 370 -11.68 0.10 5.25
N LYS A 371 -11.39 0.62 6.44
CA LYS A 371 -10.05 0.91 6.92
C LYS A 371 -9.23 -0.37 7.05
N ARG A 372 -7.91 -0.22 7.02
CA ARG A 372 -6.96 -1.30 7.21
C ARG A 372 -7.02 -1.85 8.62
N SER A 373 -6.99 -3.16 8.75
CA SER A 373 -6.43 -3.79 9.95
C SER A 373 -4.90 -3.70 9.88
N HIS A 374 -4.22 -3.57 11.00
CA HIS A 374 -2.75 -3.56 11.13
C HIS A 374 -2.09 -4.90 10.75
N GLY A 375 -2.76 -5.72 10.00
CA GLY A 375 -2.30 -7.03 9.63
C GLY A 375 -2.67 -7.41 8.21
N ASP A 376 -1.91 -7.01 7.23
CA ASP A 376 -1.84 -7.64 5.91
C ASP A 376 -2.70 -7.10 4.76
N HIS A 377 -2.16 -6.10 4.03
CA HIS A 377 -2.78 -5.60 2.80
C HIS A 377 -2.01 -5.95 1.51
N ARG A 378 -0.84 -6.56 1.58
CA ARG A 378 -0.06 -6.89 0.37
C ARG A 378 -0.62 -8.05 -0.45
N GLY A 379 -1.53 -8.84 0.12
CA GLY A 379 -2.17 -9.96 -0.59
C GLY A 379 -3.41 -9.58 -1.39
N LEU A 380 -4.09 -8.47 -1.05
CA LEU A 380 -5.36 -8.11 -1.67
C LEU A 380 -5.21 -7.20 -2.91
N SER A 381 -4.16 -6.38 -2.98
CA SER A 381 -3.99 -5.40 -4.07
C SER A 381 -3.43 -5.98 -5.38
N GLY A 382 -2.93 -7.20 -5.38
CA GLY A 382 -2.27 -7.77 -6.54
C GLY A 382 -2.95 -8.96 -7.24
N ARG A 383 -4.10 -9.47 -6.72
CA ARG A 383 -4.70 -10.71 -7.25
C ARG A 383 -6.24 -10.78 -7.15
N LEU A 384 -6.95 -9.67 -7.09
CA LEU A 384 -8.38 -9.62 -7.38
C LEU A 384 -8.56 -9.23 -8.85
#